data_76af6d67dcae9c77f1aafd603048af77
#
_entry.id   76af6d67dcae9c77f1aafd603048af77
#
_cell.length_a   1.000
_cell.length_b   1.000
_cell.length_c   1.000
_cell.angle_alpha   90.00
_cell.angle_beta   90.00
_cell.angle_gamma   90.00
#
_symmetry.space_group_name_H-M   'P 1'
#
loop_
_entity.id
_entity.type
_entity.pdbx_description
1 polymer ?
#
loop_
_entity_poly.entity_id
_entity_poly.type
_entity_poly.pdbx_seq_one_letter_code
_entity_poly.pdbx_strand_id
1 'polypeptide(L)'
;MKINTFHKKYKKITPANGFMTEKSEHRQRYDRVMTPYIVCADGFTMSVQASGSHYCEPRGNYNRYREFEIGFPRQKESLSMRYCEDESKPTDTVYAFVPFNVVNDVLEKHGGIDIDATLKRAEEVNA
;
A
#
# COMPACT_ATOMS: atom_id res chain seq x y z
N MET A 1 1.30 6.83 13.02
CA MET A 1 2.27 5.89 12.42
C MET A 1 2.54 6.28 10.99
N LYS A 2 3.79 6.37 10.61
CA LYS A 2 4.18 6.69 9.24
C LYS A 2 4.15 5.45 8.34
N ILE A 3 4.09 5.66 7.03
CA ILE A 3 3.83 4.58 6.07
C ILE A 3 4.88 3.45 6.10
N ASN A 4 6.16 3.76 6.18
CA ASN A 4 7.17 2.70 6.22
C ASN A 4 7.05 1.81 7.46
N THR A 5 6.70 2.40 8.60
CA THR A 5 6.44 1.65 9.83
C THR A 5 5.19 0.78 9.70
N PHE A 6 4.12 1.34 9.15
CA PHE A 6 2.88 0.61 8.91
C PHE A 6 3.11 -0.57 7.96
N HIS A 7 3.73 -0.32 6.83
CA HIS A 7 3.99 -1.36 5.82
C HIS A 7 4.80 -2.51 6.41
N LYS A 8 5.91 -2.19 7.07
CA LYS A 8 6.77 -3.21 7.67
C LYS A 8 6.02 -4.07 8.68
N LYS A 9 5.18 -3.45 9.50
CA LYS A 9 4.49 -4.15 10.60
C LYS A 9 3.31 -4.98 10.12
N TYR A 10 2.56 -4.51 9.14
CA TYR A 10 1.27 -5.10 8.77
C TYR A 10 1.24 -5.80 7.40
N LYS A 11 2.33 -5.79 6.67
CA LYS A 11 2.37 -6.55 5.40
C LYS A 11 2.24 -8.04 5.67
N LYS A 12 1.48 -8.70 4.80
CA LYS A 12 1.31 -10.14 4.82
C LYS A 12 1.93 -10.73 3.57
N ILE A 13 2.79 -11.72 3.76
CA ILE A 13 3.49 -12.38 2.68
C ILE A 13 2.83 -13.74 2.46
N THR A 14 2.36 -13.98 1.23
CA THR A 14 1.88 -15.29 0.80
C THR A 14 2.94 -15.90 -0.09
N PRO A 15 3.61 -16.97 0.34
CA PRO A 15 4.69 -17.58 -0.44
C PRO A 15 4.21 -18.05 -1.81
N ALA A 16 5.09 -17.96 -2.79
CA ALA A 16 4.86 -18.55 -4.11
C ALA A 16 4.74 -20.06 -3.97
N ASN A 17 3.90 -20.67 -4.82
CA ASN A 17 3.67 -22.10 -4.80
C ASN A 17 4.68 -22.86 -5.67
N GLY A 18 4.89 -24.13 -5.32
CA GLY A 18 5.61 -25.10 -6.12
C GLY A 18 7.09 -24.84 -6.18
N PHE A 19 7.67 -25.17 -7.32
CA PHE A 19 9.11 -25.15 -7.54
C PHE A 19 9.75 -23.77 -7.49
N MET A 20 8.95 -22.73 -7.52
CA MET A 20 9.46 -21.35 -7.49
C MET A 20 9.95 -20.93 -6.10
N THR A 21 9.70 -21.73 -5.09
CA THR A 21 10.03 -21.37 -3.70
C THR A 21 11.48 -21.62 -3.33
N GLU A 22 12.25 -22.32 -4.14
CA GLU A 22 13.60 -22.78 -3.76
C GLU A 22 14.66 -21.69 -3.80
N LYS A 23 14.49 -20.68 -4.65
CA LYS A 23 15.46 -19.60 -4.82
C LYS A 23 14.92 -18.30 -4.25
N SER A 24 15.65 -17.72 -3.31
CA SER A 24 15.20 -16.53 -2.60
C SER A 24 14.87 -15.34 -3.52
N GLU A 25 15.66 -15.10 -4.56
CA GLU A 25 15.39 -14.01 -5.51
C GLU A 25 14.12 -14.24 -6.32
N HIS A 26 13.92 -15.46 -6.81
CA HIS A 26 12.69 -15.83 -7.51
C HIS A 26 11.50 -15.82 -6.57
N ARG A 27 11.68 -16.29 -5.34
CA ARG A 27 10.65 -16.31 -4.33
C ARG A 27 10.19 -14.88 -4.01
N GLN A 28 11.13 -13.95 -3.84
CA GLN A 28 10.79 -12.55 -3.56
C GLN A 28 9.97 -11.91 -4.68
N ARG A 29 10.21 -12.33 -5.93
CA ARG A 29 9.47 -11.86 -7.10
C ARG A 29 8.05 -12.42 -7.17
N TYR A 30 7.87 -13.69 -6.80
CA TYR A 30 6.60 -14.39 -6.95
C TYR A 30 5.76 -14.43 -5.67
N ASP A 31 6.36 -14.16 -4.52
CA ASP A 31 5.59 -14.03 -3.28
C ASP A 31 4.62 -12.87 -3.40
N ARG A 32 3.41 -13.10 -2.94
CA ARG A 32 2.42 -12.04 -2.86
C ARG A 32 2.57 -11.30 -1.55
N VAL A 33 2.84 -10.01 -1.61
CA VAL A 33 2.98 -9.14 -0.44
C VAL A 33 1.90 -8.08 -0.49
N MET A 34 1.04 -8.04 0.52
CA MET A 34 -0.06 -7.09 0.60
C MET A 34 -0.16 -6.49 2.00
N THR A 35 -0.56 -5.24 2.06
CA THR A 35 -0.95 -4.58 3.31
C THR A 35 -2.45 -4.35 3.32
N PRO A 36 -3.07 -4.26 4.50
CA PRO A 36 -4.50 -3.93 4.58
C PRO A 36 -4.78 -2.54 3.99
N TYR A 37 -6.00 -2.36 3.48
CA TYR A 37 -6.50 -1.02 3.17
C TYR A 37 -6.39 -0.16 4.42
N ILE A 38 -5.81 1.02 4.27
CA ILE A 38 -5.66 1.96 5.37
C ILE A 38 -6.99 2.70 5.58
N VAL A 39 -7.41 2.78 6.84
CA VAL A 39 -8.51 3.63 7.27
C VAL A 39 -7.91 4.74 8.13
N CYS A 40 -8.14 5.99 7.75
CA CYS A 40 -7.69 7.16 8.50
C CYS A 40 -8.73 7.59 9.53
N ALA A 41 -8.29 8.43 10.47
CA ALA A 41 -9.15 8.89 11.57
C ALA A 41 -10.43 9.60 11.10
N ASP A 42 -10.38 10.30 9.95
CA ASP A 42 -11.54 10.98 9.38
C ASP A 42 -12.40 10.09 8.47
N GLY A 43 -12.05 8.82 8.34
CA GLY A 43 -12.75 7.86 7.49
C GLY A 43 -12.21 7.74 6.07
N PHE A 44 -11.23 8.54 5.68
CA PHE A 44 -10.57 8.38 4.37
C PHE A 44 -9.91 7.01 4.28
N THR A 45 -10.04 6.35 3.14
CA THR A 45 -9.41 5.04 2.90
C THR A 45 -8.60 5.05 1.63
N MET A 46 -7.51 4.31 1.64
CA MET A 46 -6.72 4.03 0.44
C MET A 46 -5.86 2.79 0.63
N SER A 47 -5.50 2.14 -0.47
CA SER A 47 -4.50 1.07 -0.47
C SER A 47 -3.12 1.68 -0.65
N VAL A 48 -2.15 1.26 0.15
CA VAL A 48 -0.74 1.64 -0.02
C VAL A 48 0.08 0.37 -0.05
N GLN A 49 0.65 0.06 -1.20
CA GLN A 49 1.36 -1.19 -1.43
C GLN A 49 2.80 -0.96 -1.87
N ALA A 50 3.67 -1.88 -1.54
CA ALA A 50 5.05 -1.93 -2.02
C ALA A 50 5.54 -3.36 -1.97
N SER A 51 6.02 -3.87 -3.11
CA SER A 51 6.56 -5.23 -3.23
C SER A 51 7.20 -5.40 -4.61
N GLY A 52 7.55 -6.63 -4.96
CA GLY A 52 8.06 -6.94 -6.30
C GLY A 52 7.05 -6.79 -7.42
N SER A 53 5.75 -6.75 -7.10
CA SER A 53 4.66 -6.66 -8.08
C SER A 53 3.94 -5.31 -8.10
N HIS A 54 4.40 -4.34 -7.32
CA HIS A 54 3.78 -3.01 -7.24
C HIS A 54 4.67 -1.94 -7.87
N TYR A 55 4.06 -0.82 -8.26
CA TYR A 55 4.77 0.34 -8.79
C TYR A 55 5.38 1.14 -7.65
N CYS A 56 6.50 0.65 -7.14
CA CYS A 56 7.20 1.18 -5.98
C CYS A 56 8.72 1.17 -6.19
N GLU A 57 9.45 1.82 -5.30
CA GLU A 57 10.92 1.85 -5.31
C GLU A 57 11.43 1.69 -3.87
N PRO A 58 12.33 0.73 -3.60
CA PRO A 58 12.80 -0.33 -4.48
C PRO A 58 11.72 -1.39 -4.74
N ARG A 59 11.89 -2.19 -5.80
CA ARG A 59 10.99 -3.32 -6.06
C ARG A 59 11.49 -4.57 -5.37
N GLY A 60 10.64 -5.20 -4.60
CA GLY A 60 10.94 -6.40 -3.84
C GLY A 60 10.34 -6.33 -2.45
N ASN A 61 10.67 -7.30 -1.60
CA ASN A 61 10.21 -7.34 -0.22
C ASN A 61 11.29 -6.75 0.68
N TYR A 62 11.15 -5.47 1.00
CA TYR A 62 12.11 -4.73 1.81
C TYR A 62 11.43 -4.16 3.06
N ASN A 63 12.22 -3.58 3.96
CA ASN A 63 11.72 -2.96 5.18
C ASN A 63 11.44 -1.46 5.03
N ARG A 64 11.98 -0.85 3.98
CA ARG A 64 11.81 0.57 3.71
C ARG A 64 11.68 0.81 2.22
N TYR A 65 10.81 1.75 1.86
CA TYR A 65 10.57 2.14 0.48
C TYR A 65 10.63 3.66 0.35
N ARG A 66 11.16 4.14 -0.78
CA ARG A 66 11.14 5.56 -1.12
C ARG A 66 9.85 5.97 -1.79
N GLU A 67 9.23 5.03 -2.52
CA GLU A 67 8.00 5.27 -3.26
C GLU A 67 7.07 4.08 -3.13
N PHE A 68 5.77 4.36 -3.07
CA PHE A 68 4.73 3.37 -2.90
C PHE A 68 3.70 3.47 -4.02
N GLU A 69 2.94 2.40 -4.25
CA GLU A 69 1.76 2.43 -5.09
C GLU A 69 0.54 2.70 -4.21
N ILE A 70 -0.16 3.80 -4.48
CA ILE A 70 -1.47 4.06 -3.87
C ILE A 70 -2.54 3.50 -4.79
N GLY A 71 -3.60 2.93 -4.22
CA GLY A 71 -4.73 2.44 -4.99
C GLY A 71 -6.07 2.82 -4.39
N PHE A 72 -7.01 3.14 -5.27
CA PHE A 72 -8.43 3.23 -4.98
C PHE A 72 -8.77 4.06 -3.74
N PRO A 73 -8.29 5.32 -3.67
CA PRO A 73 -8.66 6.18 -2.55
C PRO A 73 -10.17 6.43 -2.56
N ARG A 74 -10.75 6.57 -1.37
CA ARG A 74 -12.19 6.75 -1.21
C ARG A 74 -12.73 7.97 -1.96
N GLN A 75 -11.89 8.99 -2.08
CA GLN A 75 -12.24 10.23 -2.77
C GLN A 75 -10.98 10.81 -3.44
N LYS A 76 -11.18 11.73 -4.37
CA LYS A 76 -10.08 12.44 -4.99
C LYS A 76 -9.26 13.17 -3.91
N GLU A 77 -7.93 12.95 -3.93
CA GLU A 77 -7.01 13.53 -2.96
C GLU A 77 -5.98 14.41 -3.68
N SER A 78 -6.05 15.72 -3.47
CA SER A 78 -5.22 16.68 -4.20
C SER A 78 -3.71 16.46 -4.05
N LEU A 79 -3.25 15.98 -2.90
CA LEU A 79 -1.82 15.80 -2.64
C LEU A 79 -1.20 14.70 -3.49
N SER A 80 -1.97 13.71 -3.91
CA SER A 80 -1.49 12.57 -4.68
C SER A 80 -1.88 12.59 -6.16
N MET A 81 -2.71 13.54 -6.59
CA MET A 81 -3.27 13.53 -7.95
C MET A 81 -2.24 13.55 -9.07
N ARG A 82 -1.09 14.16 -8.87
CA ARG A 82 -0.03 14.19 -9.90
C ARG A 82 0.52 12.81 -10.24
N TYR A 83 0.28 11.81 -9.39
CA TYR A 83 0.75 10.43 -9.61
C TYR A 83 -0.35 9.52 -10.15
N CYS A 84 -1.54 10.06 -10.40
CA CYS A 84 -2.71 9.31 -10.83
C CYS A 84 -2.53 8.73 -12.23
N GLU A 85 -2.76 7.43 -12.39
CA GLU A 85 -2.65 6.77 -13.70
C GLU A 85 -3.81 7.12 -14.63
N ASP A 86 -5.00 7.27 -14.07
CA ASP A 86 -6.19 7.63 -14.85
C ASP A 86 -6.96 8.74 -14.12
N GLU A 87 -6.72 9.98 -14.54
CA GLU A 87 -7.32 11.15 -13.90
C GLU A 87 -8.86 11.22 -14.07
N SER A 88 -9.40 10.49 -15.06
CA SER A 88 -10.86 10.43 -15.23
C SER A 88 -11.55 9.55 -14.21
N LYS A 89 -10.79 8.70 -13.50
CA LYS A 89 -11.29 7.76 -12.50
C LYS A 89 -10.44 7.79 -11.23
N PRO A 90 -10.36 8.92 -10.52
CA PRO A 90 -9.41 9.06 -9.41
C PRO A 90 -9.64 8.11 -8.23
N THR A 91 -10.83 7.54 -8.08
CA THR A 91 -11.15 6.57 -7.04
C THR A 91 -11.11 5.12 -7.52
N ASP A 92 -10.86 4.91 -8.80
CA ASP A 92 -10.86 3.57 -9.42
C ASP A 92 -9.61 3.36 -10.27
N THR A 93 -8.48 3.74 -9.73
CA THR A 93 -7.18 3.60 -10.39
C THR A 93 -6.08 3.53 -9.37
N VAL A 94 -4.85 3.29 -9.84
CA VAL A 94 -3.65 3.30 -9.02
C VAL A 94 -2.83 4.56 -9.28
N TYR A 95 -1.95 4.86 -8.34
CA TYR A 95 -1.06 6.01 -8.34
C TYR A 95 0.34 5.46 -8.16
N ALA A 96 1.15 5.57 -9.23
CA ALA A 96 2.45 4.93 -9.30
C ALA A 96 3.56 5.78 -8.68
N PHE A 97 4.49 5.13 -8.01
CA PHE A 97 5.73 5.74 -7.51
C PHE A 97 5.51 7.00 -6.68
N VAL A 98 4.58 6.92 -5.74
CA VAL A 98 4.27 8.04 -4.84
C VAL A 98 5.34 8.11 -3.76
N PRO A 99 6.08 9.24 -3.63
CA PRO A 99 7.10 9.37 -2.59
C PRO A 99 6.54 9.13 -1.18
N PHE A 100 7.33 8.50 -0.32
CA PHE A 100 6.89 8.17 1.04
C PHE A 100 6.44 9.41 1.83
N ASN A 101 7.09 10.55 1.61
CA ASN A 101 6.70 11.78 2.29
C ASN A 101 5.34 12.30 1.82
N VAL A 102 4.99 12.12 0.55
CA VAL A 102 3.66 12.46 0.03
C VAL A 102 2.61 11.54 0.64
N VAL A 103 2.89 10.24 0.72
CA VAL A 103 1.99 9.29 1.39
C VAL A 103 1.76 9.70 2.84
N ASN A 104 2.83 10.03 3.56
CA ASN A 104 2.72 10.49 4.95
C ASN A 104 1.92 11.79 5.08
N ASP A 105 2.07 12.72 4.13
CA ASP A 105 1.31 13.98 4.12
C ASP A 105 -0.19 13.72 3.92
N VAL A 106 -0.54 12.78 3.04
CA VAL A 106 -1.94 12.36 2.87
C VAL A 106 -2.50 11.78 4.16
N LEU A 107 -1.75 10.87 4.78
CA LEU A 107 -2.16 10.26 6.04
C LEU A 107 -2.36 11.31 7.14
N GLU A 108 -1.43 12.24 7.29
CA GLU A 108 -1.51 13.32 8.29
C GLU A 108 -2.72 14.23 8.03
N LYS A 109 -2.95 14.60 6.78
CA LYS A 109 -4.10 15.41 6.38
C LYS A 109 -5.42 14.81 6.84
N HIS A 110 -5.51 13.47 6.82
CA HIS A 110 -6.73 12.74 7.19
C HIS A 110 -6.74 12.26 8.65
N GLY A 111 -5.88 12.81 9.49
CA GLY A 111 -5.86 12.54 10.92
C GLY A 111 -5.01 11.37 11.35
N GLY A 112 -4.23 10.81 10.44
CA GLY A 112 -3.39 9.65 10.71
C GLY A 112 -4.11 8.33 10.50
N ILE A 113 -3.36 7.23 10.56
CA ILE A 113 -3.91 5.89 10.41
C ILE A 113 -4.66 5.50 11.67
N ASP A 114 -5.91 5.11 11.52
CA ASP A 114 -6.69 4.46 12.58
C ASP A 114 -6.41 2.94 12.49
N ILE A 115 -5.53 2.45 13.34
CA ILE A 115 -5.09 1.05 13.29
C ILE A 115 -6.25 0.10 13.59
N ASP A 116 -7.04 0.39 14.61
CA ASP A 116 -8.16 -0.48 15.00
C ASP A 116 -9.18 -0.59 13.86
N ALA A 117 -9.54 0.52 13.26
CA ALA A 117 -10.48 0.54 12.13
C ALA A 117 -9.88 -0.18 10.90
N THR A 118 -8.59 0.00 10.66
CA THR A 118 -7.89 -0.66 9.56
C THR A 118 -7.92 -2.18 9.72
N LEU A 119 -7.56 -2.68 10.88
CA LEU A 119 -7.54 -4.13 11.15
C LEU A 119 -8.95 -4.72 11.17
N LYS A 120 -9.92 -4.01 11.71
CA LYS A 120 -11.31 -4.43 11.70
C LYS A 120 -11.84 -4.59 10.27
N ARG A 121 -11.55 -3.62 9.41
CA ARG A 121 -11.93 -3.70 8.00
C ARG A 121 -11.30 -4.89 7.30
N ALA A 122 -10.03 -5.17 7.57
CA ALA A 122 -9.33 -6.32 7.01
C ALA A 122 -9.99 -7.64 7.43
N GLU A 123 -10.41 -7.77 8.68
CA GLU A 123 -11.13 -8.94 9.17
C GLU A 123 -12.49 -9.11 8.47
N GLU A 124 -13.23 -8.03 8.30
CA GLU A 124 -14.54 -8.05 7.64
C GLU A 124 -14.44 -8.49 6.17
N VAL A 125 -13.40 -8.03 5.48
CA VAL A 125 -13.17 -8.39 4.06
C VAL A 125 -12.78 -9.86 3.91
N ASN A 126 -12.08 -10.42 4.90
CA ASN A 126 -11.60 -11.80 4.87
C ASN A 126 -12.54 -12.80 5.54
N ALA A 127 -13.66 -12.34 6.06
CA ALA A 127 -14.64 -13.18 6.75
C ALA A 127 -15.46 -14.04 5.76
#